data_78c6c66260e5155f993d16c57f6cd509
#
_entry.id   78c6c66260e5155f993d16c57f6cd509
#
_cell.length_a   1.000
_cell.length_b   1.000
_cell.length_c   1.000
_cell.angle_alpha   90.00
_cell.angle_beta   90.00
_cell.angle_gamma   90.00
#
_symmetry.space_group_name_H-M   'P 1'
#
loop_
_entity.id
_entity.type
_entity.pdbx_description
1 polymer ?
#
loop_
_entity_poly.entity_id
_entity_poly.type
_entity_poly.pdbx_seq_one_letter_code
_entity_poly.pdbx_strand_id
1 'polypeptide(L)'
;TGGRFLKKLPGIENAITPCEGIAAAELIRDRLAAMQGGTIAIGFAANPQEPQAVRGGPMFEFLFGIDTQLRREGRRERFQLVFFNPSQEPGARLGAKTVQGLLAEMARRGIATRLGHKMLRFEPGKVVTEGGEIAADLILFMPGMTGNAWFDATTLPRSPGGLLRADAQCRMEGWRHCYVVGDSGSF
;
A
#
# COMPACT_ATOMS: atom_id res chain seq x y z
N THR A 1 13.66 12.34 7.12
CA THR A 1 13.52 11.98 5.72
C THR A 1 12.37 10.99 5.55
N GLY A 2 11.79 10.93 4.34
CA GLY A 2 10.65 10.08 4.04
C GLY A 2 9.33 10.58 4.64
N GLY A 3 8.31 9.77 4.51
CA GLY A 3 6.98 9.98 5.06
C GLY A 3 6.61 8.99 6.16
N ARG A 4 5.42 9.12 6.69
CA ARG A 4 4.78 8.16 7.60
C ARG A 4 3.46 7.67 7.01
N PHE A 5 2.99 6.50 7.40
CA PHE A 5 1.71 5.96 6.96
C PHE A 5 0.54 6.53 7.74
N LEU A 6 -0.58 6.79 7.03
CA LEU A 6 -1.83 7.26 7.62
C LEU A 6 -2.62 6.08 8.18
N LYS A 7 -2.42 5.76 9.45
CA LYS A 7 -3.13 4.68 10.15
C LYS A 7 -4.45 5.17 10.77
N LYS A 8 -5.32 5.77 9.94
CA LYS A 8 -6.60 6.34 10.42
C LYS A 8 -7.82 5.44 10.15
N LEU A 9 -7.68 4.38 9.35
CA LEU A 9 -8.77 3.46 9.11
C LEU A 9 -9.08 2.66 10.37
N PRO A 10 -10.35 2.52 10.75
CA PRO A 10 -10.74 1.72 11.93
C PRO A 10 -10.23 0.29 11.81
N GLY A 11 -9.65 -0.23 12.88
CA GLY A 11 -9.12 -1.59 12.96
C GLY A 11 -7.86 -1.86 12.13
N ILE A 12 -7.13 -0.81 11.71
CA ILE A 12 -5.90 -0.93 10.89
C ILE A 12 -4.84 -1.82 11.54
N GLU A 13 -4.87 -1.99 12.85
CA GLU A 13 -4.02 -2.90 13.62
C GLU A 13 -4.23 -4.38 13.27
N ASN A 14 -5.35 -4.74 12.62
CA ASN A 14 -5.60 -6.07 12.10
C ASN A 14 -4.92 -6.33 10.75
N ALA A 15 -4.27 -5.33 10.17
CA ALA A 15 -3.47 -5.43 8.95
C ALA A 15 -2.01 -5.12 9.23
N ILE A 16 -1.09 -5.84 8.59
CA ILE A 16 0.34 -5.55 8.66
C ILE A 16 0.70 -4.59 7.53
N THR A 17 1.39 -3.49 7.86
CA THR A 17 1.93 -2.56 6.85
C THR A 17 3.37 -2.99 6.49
N PRO A 18 3.61 -3.52 5.27
CA PRO A 18 4.90 -4.15 4.94
C PRO A 18 6.13 -3.25 5.07
N CYS A 19 5.97 -1.96 4.77
CA CYS A 19 7.10 -1.01 4.74
C CYS A 19 7.35 -0.28 6.06
N GLU A 20 6.88 -0.82 7.19
CA GLU A 20 7.13 -0.21 8.52
C GLU A 20 8.43 -0.65 9.19
N GLY A 21 9.33 -1.25 8.44
CA GLY A 21 10.65 -1.64 8.93
C GLY A 21 10.82 -3.15 9.12
N ILE A 22 11.94 -3.53 9.72
CA ILE A 22 12.40 -4.92 9.83
C ILE A 22 11.39 -5.76 10.62
N ALA A 23 10.89 -5.27 11.74
CA ALA A 23 9.93 -6.01 12.57
C ALA A 23 8.64 -6.39 11.83
N ALA A 24 8.12 -5.49 10.97
CA ALA A 24 6.96 -5.79 10.15
C ALA A 24 7.28 -6.86 9.09
N ALA A 25 8.45 -6.80 8.47
CA ALA A 25 8.88 -7.80 7.49
C ALA A 25 9.07 -9.19 8.14
N GLU A 26 9.68 -9.24 9.33
CA GLU A 26 9.83 -10.47 10.11
C GLU A 26 8.48 -11.05 10.51
N LEU A 27 7.56 -10.22 10.97
CA LEU A 27 6.20 -10.66 11.31
C LEU A 27 5.47 -11.25 10.08
N ILE A 28 5.60 -10.64 8.89
CA ILE A 28 5.03 -11.18 7.66
C ILE A 28 5.64 -12.53 7.31
N ARG A 29 6.97 -12.63 7.37
CA ARG A 29 7.70 -13.89 7.12
C ARG A 29 7.21 -15.00 8.04
N ASP A 30 7.15 -14.73 9.34
CA ASP A 30 6.82 -15.72 10.35
C ASP A 30 5.33 -16.14 10.26
N ARG A 31 4.43 -15.18 10.01
CA ARG A 31 3.02 -15.47 9.76
C ARG A 31 2.84 -16.34 8.51
N LEU A 32 3.48 -15.99 7.40
CA LEU A 32 3.41 -16.75 6.16
C LEU A 32 3.99 -18.17 6.31
N ALA A 33 5.10 -18.31 7.05
CA ALA A 33 5.70 -19.61 7.34
C ALA A 33 4.80 -20.51 8.20
N ALA A 34 4.09 -19.94 9.17
CA ALA A 34 3.20 -20.67 10.07
C ALA A 34 1.88 -21.11 9.39
N MET A 35 1.45 -20.41 8.35
CA MET A 35 0.21 -20.73 7.63
C MET A 35 0.36 -22.02 6.81
N GLN A 36 -0.63 -22.93 6.93
CA GLN A 36 -0.69 -24.14 6.11
C GLN A 36 -1.55 -23.97 4.84
N GLY A 37 -2.33 -22.89 4.78
CA GLY A 37 -3.24 -22.49 3.72
C GLY A 37 -4.10 -21.31 4.16
N GLY A 38 -5.05 -20.91 3.35
CA GLY A 38 -5.99 -19.84 3.67
C GLY A 38 -5.93 -18.66 2.68
N THR A 39 -6.54 -17.55 3.05
CA THR A 39 -6.64 -16.35 2.21
C THR A 39 -5.67 -15.28 2.66
N ILE A 40 -4.88 -14.76 1.72
CA ILE A 40 -4.00 -13.62 1.93
C ILE A 40 -4.54 -12.45 1.13
N ALA A 41 -4.99 -11.39 1.81
CA ALA A 41 -5.47 -10.17 1.20
C ALA A 41 -4.37 -9.10 1.19
N ILE A 42 -4.10 -8.54 0.02
CA ILE A 42 -3.01 -7.57 -0.19
C ILE A 42 -3.59 -6.34 -0.88
N GLY A 43 -3.35 -5.16 -0.33
CA GLY A 43 -3.88 -3.93 -0.91
C GLY A 43 -3.15 -2.67 -0.49
N PHE A 44 -3.51 -1.56 -1.13
CA PHE A 44 -3.00 -0.25 -0.76
C PHE A 44 -4.04 0.84 -1.05
N ALA A 45 -3.85 2.01 -0.44
CA ALA A 45 -4.62 3.21 -0.72
C ALA A 45 -3.72 4.44 -0.82
N ALA A 46 -4.27 5.53 -1.34
CA ALA A 46 -3.63 6.84 -1.33
C ALA A 46 -4.04 7.64 -0.06
N ASN A 47 -3.30 8.70 0.22
CA ASN A 47 -3.77 9.76 1.11
C ASN A 47 -4.90 10.53 0.40
N PRO A 48 -6.10 10.63 0.96
CA PRO A 48 -7.21 11.33 0.29
C PRO A 48 -6.93 12.81 0.00
N GLN A 49 -6.08 13.45 0.81
CA GLN A 49 -5.65 14.85 0.64
C GLN A 49 -4.40 15.00 -0.25
N GLU A 50 -3.81 13.88 -0.68
CA GLU A 50 -2.63 13.83 -1.56
C GLU A 50 -2.68 12.58 -2.45
N PRO A 51 -3.67 12.47 -3.36
CA PRO A 51 -3.87 11.24 -4.15
C PRO A 51 -2.67 10.87 -5.01
N GLN A 52 -1.83 11.85 -5.34
CA GLN A 52 -0.61 11.64 -6.12
C GLN A 52 0.51 10.95 -5.32
N ALA A 53 0.48 11.06 -3.98
CA ALA A 53 1.47 10.46 -3.08
C ALA A 53 1.14 9.01 -2.74
N VAL A 54 0.82 8.20 -3.74
CA VAL A 54 0.54 6.77 -3.57
C VAL A 54 1.79 5.93 -3.84
N ARG A 55 2.01 4.93 -3.00
CA ARG A 55 3.15 3.99 -3.10
C ARG A 55 2.61 2.56 -3.30
N GLY A 56 2.07 2.30 -4.50
CA GLY A 56 1.54 0.98 -4.86
C GLY A 56 2.59 -0.04 -5.30
N GLY A 57 3.73 0.42 -5.81
CA GLY A 57 4.80 -0.45 -6.33
C GLY A 57 5.18 -1.58 -5.38
N PRO A 58 5.59 -1.30 -4.14
CA PRO A 58 5.96 -2.34 -3.17
C PRO A 58 4.86 -3.37 -2.92
N MET A 59 3.58 -2.99 -2.99
CA MET A 59 2.49 -3.94 -2.76
C MET A 59 2.31 -4.91 -3.91
N PHE A 60 2.57 -4.50 -5.15
CA PHE A 60 2.64 -5.42 -6.29
C PHE A 60 3.82 -6.38 -6.15
N GLU A 61 4.98 -5.89 -5.69
CA GLU A 61 6.16 -6.72 -5.43
C GLU A 61 5.88 -7.75 -4.35
N PHE A 62 5.27 -7.37 -3.22
CA PHE A 62 4.85 -8.31 -2.18
C PHE A 62 3.86 -9.35 -2.70
N LEU A 63 2.85 -8.93 -3.47
CA LEU A 63 1.85 -9.82 -4.05
C LEU A 63 2.48 -10.90 -4.92
N PHE A 64 3.28 -10.49 -5.90
CA PHE A 64 3.93 -11.43 -6.82
C PHE A 64 5.07 -12.20 -6.18
N GLY A 65 5.75 -11.60 -5.20
CA GLY A 65 6.78 -12.26 -4.40
C GLY A 65 6.21 -13.41 -3.58
N ILE A 66 5.11 -13.18 -2.87
CA ILE A 66 4.40 -14.22 -2.10
C ILE A 66 3.88 -15.32 -3.00
N ASP A 67 3.24 -14.98 -4.15
CA ASP A 67 2.80 -15.98 -5.13
C ASP A 67 3.98 -16.84 -5.60
N THR A 68 5.10 -16.21 -5.92
CA THR A 68 6.32 -16.91 -6.39
C THR A 68 6.91 -17.80 -5.30
N GLN A 69 6.95 -17.32 -4.05
CA GLN A 69 7.44 -18.10 -2.92
C GLN A 69 6.58 -19.32 -2.67
N LEU A 70 5.26 -19.15 -2.61
CA LEU A 70 4.32 -20.25 -2.42
C LEU A 70 4.41 -21.32 -3.52
N ARG A 71 4.65 -20.91 -4.77
CA ARG A 71 4.89 -21.84 -5.90
C ARG A 71 6.18 -22.60 -5.73
N ARG A 72 7.27 -21.94 -5.37
CA ARG A 72 8.58 -22.61 -5.15
C ARG A 72 8.51 -23.62 -4.01
N GLU A 73 7.67 -23.35 -3.01
CA GLU A 73 7.46 -24.24 -1.86
C GLU A 73 6.41 -25.33 -2.12
N GLY A 74 5.81 -25.38 -3.32
CA GLY A 74 4.74 -26.34 -3.64
C GLY A 74 3.45 -26.14 -2.85
N ARG A 75 3.20 -24.95 -2.31
CA ARG A 75 2.08 -24.63 -1.41
C ARG A 75 1.00 -23.74 -2.04
N ARG A 76 1.23 -23.24 -3.26
CA ARG A 76 0.36 -22.22 -3.88
C ARG A 76 -1.11 -22.60 -3.91
N GLU A 77 -1.43 -23.86 -4.17
CA GLU A 77 -2.79 -24.37 -4.29
C GLU A 77 -3.58 -24.36 -2.97
N ARG A 78 -2.89 -24.21 -1.85
CA ARG A 78 -3.51 -24.13 -0.52
C ARG A 78 -3.92 -22.69 -0.16
N PHE A 79 -3.55 -21.71 -0.98
CA PHE A 79 -3.76 -20.31 -0.68
C PHE A 79 -4.61 -19.61 -1.74
N GLN A 80 -5.54 -18.78 -1.27
CA GLN A 80 -6.22 -17.80 -2.08
C GLN A 80 -5.52 -16.45 -1.92
N LEU A 81 -5.03 -15.88 -3.01
CA LEU A 81 -4.49 -14.52 -3.00
C LEU A 81 -5.56 -13.57 -3.52
N VAL A 82 -5.81 -12.48 -2.78
CA VAL A 82 -6.78 -11.44 -3.13
C VAL A 82 -6.10 -10.09 -3.12
N PHE A 83 -6.08 -9.42 -4.26
CA PHE A 83 -5.64 -8.04 -4.35
C PHE A 83 -6.84 -7.10 -4.25
N PHE A 84 -6.76 -6.07 -3.39
CA PHE A 84 -7.83 -5.10 -3.23
C PHE A 84 -7.33 -3.65 -3.30
N ASN A 85 -8.13 -2.76 -3.91
CA ASN A 85 -7.75 -1.36 -4.08
C ASN A 85 -9.00 -0.48 -4.28
N PRO A 86 -9.03 0.76 -3.75
CA PRO A 86 -10.15 1.67 -3.95
C PRO A 86 -10.29 2.19 -5.38
N SER A 87 -9.24 2.09 -6.20
CA SER A 87 -9.28 2.45 -7.62
C SER A 87 -9.58 1.25 -8.50
N GLN A 88 -10.32 1.48 -9.58
CA GLN A 88 -10.46 0.50 -10.67
C GLN A 88 -9.14 0.29 -11.44
N GLU A 89 -8.28 1.32 -11.43
CA GLU A 89 -6.97 1.32 -12.08
C GLU A 89 -5.85 1.50 -11.05
N PRO A 90 -5.53 0.44 -10.27
CA PRO A 90 -4.49 0.53 -9.24
C PRO A 90 -3.12 0.80 -9.89
N GLY A 91 -2.45 1.85 -9.43
CA GLY A 91 -1.17 2.23 -10.01
C GLY A 91 -1.27 3.00 -11.33
N ALA A 92 -2.35 3.76 -11.58
CA ALA A 92 -2.57 4.54 -12.81
C ALA A 92 -1.37 5.41 -13.22
N ARG A 93 -0.55 5.89 -12.27
CA ARG A 93 0.71 6.62 -12.53
C ARG A 93 1.76 5.83 -13.31
N LEU A 94 1.66 4.51 -13.33
CA LEU A 94 2.56 3.62 -14.11
C LEU A 94 2.16 3.59 -15.60
N GLY A 95 1.03 4.21 -15.95
CA GLY A 95 0.46 4.21 -17.30
C GLY A 95 -0.53 3.06 -17.54
N ALA A 96 -1.51 3.30 -18.40
CA ALA A 96 -2.61 2.36 -18.65
C ALA A 96 -2.14 0.97 -19.12
N LYS A 97 -1.14 0.91 -19.98
CA LYS A 97 -0.56 -0.38 -20.43
C LYS A 97 0.00 -1.21 -19.27
N THR A 98 0.69 -0.55 -18.34
CA THR A 98 1.28 -1.23 -17.17
C THR A 98 0.17 -1.75 -16.24
N VAL A 99 -0.86 -0.94 -15.98
CA VAL A 99 -2.01 -1.36 -15.17
C VAL A 99 -2.70 -2.58 -15.79
N GLN A 100 -2.99 -2.54 -17.09
CA GLN A 100 -3.57 -3.66 -17.81
C GLN A 100 -2.68 -4.93 -17.71
N GLY A 101 -1.37 -4.76 -17.90
CA GLY A 101 -0.41 -5.86 -17.76
C GLY A 101 -0.40 -6.46 -16.35
N LEU A 102 -0.42 -5.63 -15.30
CA LEU A 102 -0.48 -6.09 -13.92
C LEU A 102 -1.77 -6.87 -13.62
N LEU A 103 -2.92 -6.38 -14.07
CA LEU A 103 -4.20 -7.08 -13.88
C LEU A 103 -4.27 -8.39 -14.67
N ALA A 104 -3.77 -8.40 -15.90
CA ALA A 104 -3.66 -9.62 -16.70
C ALA A 104 -2.74 -10.65 -16.05
N GLU A 105 -1.61 -10.21 -15.48
CA GLU A 105 -0.68 -11.10 -14.76
C GLU A 105 -1.30 -11.65 -13.48
N MET A 106 -2.07 -10.84 -12.73
CA MET A 106 -2.83 -11.33 -11.58
C MET A 106 -3.81 -12.44 -11.98
N ALA A 107 -4.59 -12.19 -13.05
CA ALA A 107 -5.53 -13.18 -13.57
C ALA A 107 -4.82 -14.47 -14.00
N ARG A 108 -3.71 -14.36 -14.73
CA ARG A 108 -2.89 -15.51 -15.15
C ARG A 108 -2.37 -16.34 -13.98
N ARG A 109 -2.05 -15.69 -12.86
CA ARG A 109 -1.56 -16.35 -11.62
C ARG A 109 -2.67 -16.86 -10.71
N GLY A 110 -3.94 -16.69 -11.07
CA GLY A 110 -5.07 -17.06 -10.21
C GLY A 110 -5.16 -16.18 -8.95
N ILE A 111 -4.82 -14.91 -9.07
CA ILE A 111 -4.97 -13.91 -8.01
C ILE A 111 -6.30 -13.18 -8.22
N ALA A 112 -7.21 -13.27 -7.26
CA ALA A 112 -8.49 -12.58 -7.33
C ALA A 112 -8.31 -11.07 -7.11
N THR A 113 -9.14 -10.24 -7.75
CA THR A 113 -9.12 -8.79 -7.57
C THR A 113 -10.43 -8.26 -7.01
N ARG A 114 -10.36 -7.26 -6.14
CA ARG A 114 -11.48 -6.49 -5.57
C ARG A 114 -11.14 -5.00 -5.73
N LEU A 115 -11.61 -4.38 -6.81
CA LEU A 115 -11.22 -3.03 -7.23
C LEU A 115 -12.40 -2.07 -7.19
N GLY A 116 -12.10 -0.77 -7.03
CA GLY A 116 -13.10 0.31 -7.12
C GLY A 116 -13.91 0.53 -5.85
N HIS A 117 -13.57 -0.08 -4.74
CA HIS A 117 -14.30 0.04 -3.49
C HIS A 117 -13.37 0.53 -2.36
N LYS A 118 -13.76 1.59 -1.67
CA LYS A 118 -13.00 2.11 -0.53
C LYS A 118 -13.04 1.12 0.62
N MET A 119 -11.93 1.01 1.33
CA MET A 119 -11.87 0.30 2.61
C MET A 119 -12.58 1.14 3.66
N LEU A 120 -13.49 0.52 4.40
CA LEU A 120 -14.24 1.12 5.50
C LEU A 120 -13.56 0.85 6.84
N ARG A 121 -13.12 -0.39 7.05
CA ARG A 121 -12.41 -0.83 8.25
C ARG A 121 -11.76 -2.19 8.05
N PHE A 122 -10.89 -2.53 8.99
CA PHE A 122 -10.29 -3.87 9.11
C PHE A 122 -10.82 -4.52 10.38
N GLU A 123 -11.14 -5.79 10.31
CA GLU A 123 -11.59 -6.60 11.44
C GLU A 123 -10.70 -7.85 11.52
N PRO A 124 -10.66 -8.55 12.67
CA PRO A 124 -9.99 -9.85 12.71
C PRO A 124 -10.53 -10.78 11.63
N GLY A 125 -9.66 -11.23 10.74
CA GLY A 125 -10.01 -12.18 9.68
C GLY A 125 -10.75 -11.57 8.47
N LYS A 126 -10.90 -10.24 8.34
CA LYS A 126 -11.51 -9.65 7.14
C LYS A 126 -11.22 -8.18 6.91
N VAL A 127 -11.31 -7.78 5.65
CA VAL A 127 -11.36 -6.37 5.20
C VAL A 127 -12.80 -6.04 4.82
N VAL A 128 -13.34 -4.95 5.36
CA VAL A 128 -14.69 -4.45 5.02
C VAL A 128 -14.55 -3.27 4.07
N THR A 129 -15.19 -3.37 2.91
CA THR A 129 -15.20 -2.35 1.86
C THR A 129 -16.60 -1.91 1.50
N GLU A 130 -16.74 -0.84 0.72
CA GLU A 130 -18.04 -0.42 0.14
C GLU A 130 -18.65 -1.50 -0.77
N GLY A 131 -17.84 -2.38 -1.34
CA GLY A 131 -18.26 -3.48 -2.22
C GLY A 131 -18.47 -4.82 -1.50
N GLY A 132 -18.43 -4.84 -0.17
CA GLY A 132 -18.60 -6.05 0.65
C GLY A 132 -17.37 -6.44 1.44
N GLU A 133 -17.40 -7.63 2.02
CA GLU A 133 -16.35 -8.16 2.86
C GLU A 133 -15.37 -9.05 2.08
N ILE A 134 -14.11 -9.01 2.48
CA ILE A 134 -13.04 -9.87 1.97
C ILE A 134 -12.50 -10.65 3.18
N ALA A 135 -12.88 -11.91 3.31
CA ALA A 135 -12.31 -12.78 4.35
C ALA A 135 -10.82 -13.01 4.06
N ALA A 136 -9.97 -12.94 5.10
CA ALA A 136 -8.54 -13.13 4.96
C ALA A 136 -7.88 -13.53 6.28
N ASP A 137 -7.04 -14.55 6.24
CA ASP A 137 -6.25 -15.02 7.39
C ASP A 137 -4.97 -14.19 7.61
N LEU A 138 -4.51 -13.53 6.54
CA LEU A 138 -3.42 -12.56 6.58
C LEU A 138 -3.79 -11.35 5.73
N ILE A 139 -3.71 -10.16 6.32
CA ILE A 139 -4.01 -8.90 5.65
C ILE A 139 -2.73 -8.06 5.60
N LEU A 140 -2.27 -7.75 4.39
CA LEU A 140 -1.16 -6.84 4.14
C LEU A 140 -1.73 -5.58 3.50
N PHE A 141 -1.55 -4.44 4.15
CA PHE A 141 -2.12 -3.20 3.66
C PHE A 141 -1.16 -2.02 3.80
N MET A 142 -0.95 -1.30 2.71
CA MET A 142 -0.21 -0.06 2.72
C MET A 142 -1.18 1.12 2.64
N PRO A 143 -1.39 1.83 3.74
CA PRO A 143 -2.21 3.05 3.73
C PRO A 143 -1.47 4.18 3.00
N GLY A 144 -2.20 5.26 2.69
CA GLY A 144 -1.61 6.46 2.14
C GLY A 144 -0.54 7.05 3.03
N MET A 145 0.35 7.82 2.45
CA MET A 145 1.45 8.48 3.16
C MET A 145 1.14 9.95 3.47
N THR A 146 1.72 10.45 4.54
CA THR A 146 1.79 11.86 4.90
C THR A 146 3.22 12.24 5.28
N GLY A 147 3.46 13.53 5.48
CA GLY A 147 4.77 14.01 5.89
C GLY A 147 5.26 13.44 7.21
N ASN A 148 6.57 13.49 7.42
CA ASN A 148 7.19 13.05 8.66
C ASN A 148 6.68 13.88 9.86
N ALA A 149 6.61 13.27 11.03
CA ALA A 149 6.05 13.91 12.24
C ALA A 149 6.79 15.21 12.63
N TRP A 150 8.10 15.29 12.43
CA TRP A 150 8.85 16.49 12.77
C TRP A 150 8.48 17.73 11.91
N PHE A 151 7.82 17.54 10.74
CA PHE A 151 7.28 18.66 9.97
C PHE A 151 6.24 19.45 10.76
N ASP A 152 5.50 18.78 11.65
CA ASP A 152 4.45 19.39 12.47
C ASP A 152 5.01 20.44 13.45
N ALA A 153 6.28 20.31 13.84
CA ALA A 153 6.99 21.23 14.71
C ALA A 153 7.71 22.37 13.96
N THR A 154 7.43 22.55 12.66
CA THR A 154 8.11 23.54 11.80
C THR A 154 7.11 24.43 11.07
N THR A 155 7.62 25.54 10.53
CA THR A 155 6.86 26.45 9.64
C THR A 155 7.09 26.14 8.15
N LEU A 156 7.65 24.96 7.83
CA LEU A 156 7.89 24.57 6.46
C LEU A 156 6.57 24.46 5.67
N PRO A 157 6.55 24.85 4.38
CA PRO A 157 5.35 24.82 3.56
C PRO A 157 4.89 23.38 3.33
N ARG A 158 3.63 23.09 3.62
CA ARG A 158 3.06 21.75 3.51
C ARG A 158 1.85 21.73 2.59
N SER A 159 1.70 20.62 1.88
CA SER A 159 0.49 20.30 1.14
C SER A 159 -0.66 19.95 2.11
N PRO A 160 -1.93 19.93 1.65
CA PRO A 160 -3.04 19.40 2.46
C PRO A 160 -2.80 17.97 2.95
N GLY A 161 -2.06 17.17 2.18
CA GLY A 161 -1.65 15.80 2.55
C GLY A 161 -0.52 15.72 3.57
N GLY A 162 0.06 16.87 3.98
CA GLY A 162 1.10 16.95 5.00
C GLY A 162 2.52 16.78 4.46
N LEU A 163 2.72 16.67 3.15
CA LEU A 163 4.04 16.59 2.53
C LEU A 163 4.62 17.99 2.32
N LEU A 164 5.94 18.10 2.20
CA LEU A 164 6.59 19.38 1.91
C LEU A 164 6.35 19.81 0.47
N ARG A 165 5.94 21.06 0.26
CA ARG A 165 5.67 21.60 -1.06
C ARG A 165 6.95 21.98 -1.78
N ALA A 166 7.08 21.51 -3.02
CA ALA A 166 8.22 21.79 -3.87
C ALA A 166 7.78 22.01 -5.33
N ASP A 167 8.62 22.71 -6.09
CA ASP A 167 8.44 22.90 -7.52
C ASP A 167 8.99 21.69 -8.33
N ALA A 168 8.79 21.72 -9.65
CA ALA A 168 9.25 20.67 -10.56
C ALA A 168 10.79 20.48 -10.58
N GLN A 169 11.56 21.40 -10.01
CA GLN A 169 12.99 21.30 -9.80
C GLN A 169 13.34 20.84 -8.39
N CYS A 170 12.36 20.33 -7.65
CA CYS A 170 12.48 19.89 -6.27
C CYS A 170 12.85 21.00 -5.27
N ARG A 171 12.75 22.27 -5.62
CA ARG A 171 13.02 23.37 -4.69
C ARG A 171 11.83 23.57 -3.77
N MET A 172 12.12 23.68 -2.46
CA MET A 172 11.08 23.92 -1.46
C MET A 172 10.45 25.31 -1.67
N GLU A 173 9.14 25.36 -1.65
CA GLU A 173 8.37 26.60 -1.80
C GLU A 173 8.79 27.63 -0.74
N GLY A 174 9.11 28.86 -1.18
CA GLY A 174 9.54 29.94 -0.29
C GLY A 174 11.02 29.85 0.19
N TRP A 175 11.78 28.85 -0.22
CA TRP A 175 13.17 28.63 0.22
C TRP A 175 14.15 28.52 -0.96
N ARG A 176 15.14 29.42 -1.00
CA ARG A 176 16.02 29.55 -2.16
C ARG A 176 17.03 28.40 -2.34
N HIS A 177 17.49 27.80 -1.24
CA HIS A 177 18.56 26.78 -1.22
C HIS A 177 18.16 25.48 -0.53
N CYS A 178 16.84 25.25 -0.37
CA CYS A 178 16.32 24.01 0.20
C CYS A 178 15.61 23.19 -0.86
N TYR A 179 15.88 21.89 -0.85
CA TYR A 179 15.31 20.94 -1.81
C TYR A 179 14.57 19.82 -1.09
N VAL A 180 13.51 19.36 -1.71
CA VAL A 180 12.69 18.25 -1.21
C VAL A 180 12.77 17.12 -2.22
N VAL A 181 13.09 15.92 -1.76
CA VAL A 181 13.23 14.76 -2.63
C VAL A 181 12.56 13.52 -2.01
N GLY A 182 12.10 12.60 -2.87
CA GLY A 182 11.49 11.34 -2.45
C GLY A 182 10.15 11.52 -1.74
N ASP A 183 9.87 10.63 -0.80
CA ASP A 183 8.58 10.50 -0.11
C ASP A 183 8.27 11.60 0.92
N SER A 184 9.11 12.60 1.01
CA SER A 184 8.87 13.78 1.86
C SER A 184 8.15 14.90 1.12
N GLY A 185 8.11 14.88 -0.22
CA GLY A 185 7.65 15.96 -1.07
C GLY A 185 6.31 15.75 -1.76
N SER A 186 5.64 16.89 -2.00
CA SER A 186 4.52 17.06 -2.93
C SER A 186 4.99 18.00 -4.05
N PHE A 187 4.89 17.54 -5.32
CA PHE A 187 5.41 18.19 -6.51
C PHE A 187 4.30 18.50 -7.51
#